data_14514ff477b02a03d6ebbca7fe4381f2
#
_entry.id   14514ff477b02a03d6ebbca7fe4381f2
#
_cell.length_a   1.000
_cell.length_b   1.000
_cell.length_c   1.000
_cell.angle_alpha   90.00
_cell.angle_beta   90.00
_cell.angle_gamma   90.00
#
_symmetry.space_group_name_H-M   'P 1'
#
loop_
_entity.id
_entity.type
_entity.pdbx_description
1 polymer ?
#
loop_
_entity_poly.entity_id
_entity_poly.type
_entity_poly.pdbx_seq_one_letter_code
_entity_poly.pdbx_strand_id
1 'polypeptide(L)'
;VPLDNYYRWLALCYTITLTTNPALSLPCGTDHQGMPFGLQVIGGFRGDAKLLACAEALEQATANDPRLSRPRPDLQKLLASAVDLTHIVTHPPVYGGSRGGKPEVGAM
;
A
#
# COMPACT_ATOMS: atom_id res chain seq x y z
N VAL A 1 2.91 20.18 -7.41
CA VAL A 1 1.56 20.54 -7.92
C VAL A 1 0.62 20.50 -6.74
N PRO A 2 -0.08 21.62 -6.40
CA PRO A 2 -1.07 21.60 -5.34
C PRO A 2 -2.21 20.65 -5.72
N LEU A 3 -2.54 19.73 -4.81
CA LEU A 3 -3.63 18.77 -4.97
C LEU A 3 -4.86 19.35 -4.26
N ASP A 4 -5.63 20.14 -4.99
CA ASP A 4 -6.72 20.98 -4.43
C ASP A 4 -7.93 20.13 -4.02
N ASN A 5 -8.01 18.88 -4.48
CA ASN A 5 -9.12 17.99 -4.13
C ASN A 5 -8.73 16.51 -4.28
N TYR A 6 -9.54 15.66 -3.65
CA TYR A 6 -9.37 14.21 -3.62
C TYR A 6 -9.33 13.56 -5.02
N TYR A 7 -10.13 14.03 -5.95
CA TYR A 7 -10.19 13.47 -7.30
C TYR A 7 -8.90 13.73 -8.09
N ARG A 8 -8.26 14.88 -7.91
CA ARG A 8 -6.96 15.16 -8.52
C ARG A 8 -5.86 14.26 -7.96
N TRP A 9 -5.92 13.99 -6.68
CA TRP A 9 -4.98 13.07 -6.05
C TRP A 9 -5.12 11.64 -6.61
N LEU A 10 -6.36 11.18 -6.83
CA LEU A 10 -6.65 9.86 -7.36
C LEU A 10 -6.53 9.75 -8.90
N ALA A 11 -6.29 10.83 -9.61
CA ALA A 11 -6.39 10.87 -11.08
C ALA A 11 -5.59 9.78 -11.79
N LEU A 12 -4.37 9.50 -11.32
CA LEU A 12 -3.53 8.45 -11.88
C LEU A 12 -4.13 7.05 -11.69
N CYS A 13 -4.78 6.80 -10.56
CA CYS A 13 -5.36 5.51 -10.24
C CYS A 13 -6.69 5.27 -10.97
N TYR A 14 -7.66 6.18 -10.87
CA TYR A 14 -8.97 5.95 -11.46
C TYR A 14 -8.96 5.97 -12.98
N THR A 15 -8.07 6.76 -13.60
CA THR A 15 -7.94 6.76 -15.06
C THR A 15 -7.59 5.38 -15.60
N ILE A 16 -6.67 4.68 -14.95
CA ILE A 16 -6.30 3.31 -15.32
C ILE A 16 -7.44 2.34 -15.03
N THR A 17 -8.10 2.49 -13.88
CA THR A 17 -9.26 1.65 -13.53
C THR A 17 -10.38 1.73 -14.58
N LEU A 18 -10.63 2.90 -15.14
CA LEU A 18 -11.63 3.10 -16.20
C LEU A 18 -11.28 2.35 -17.50
N THR A 19 -10.01 2.07 -17.76
CA THR A 19 -9.61 1.29 -18.94
C THR A 19 -9.82 -0.21 -18.78
N THR A 20 -10.17 -0.67 -17.57
CA THR A 20 -10.30 -2.09 -17.23
C THR A 20 -9.03 -2.92 -17.47
N ASN A 21 -7.90 -2.28 -17.63
CA ASN A 21 -6.60 -2.94 -17.75
C ASN A 21 -6.07 -3.33 -16.37
N PRO A 22 -5.44 -4.51 -16.24
CA PRO A 22 -4.79 -4.88 -15.01
C PRO A 22 -3.61 -3.95 -14.72
N ALA A 23 -3.48 -3.52 -13.47
CA ALA A 23 -2.39 -2.67 -13.02
C ALA A 23 -1.87 -3.14 -11.67
N LEU A 24 -0.58 -2.98 -11.43
CA LEU A 24 0.05 -3.22 -10.14
C LEU A 24 1.04 -2.10 -9.80
N SER A 25 1.38 -1.98 -8.54
CA SER A 25 2.45 -1.09 -8.08
C SER A 25 3.66 -1.91 -7.67
N LEU A 26 4.81 -1.60 -8.27
CA LEU A 26 6.08 -2.22 -7.95
C LEU A 26 6.92 -1.23 -7.12
N PRO A 27 7.37 -1.58 -5.91
CA PRO A 27 8.27 -0.72 -5.14
C PRO A 27 9.60 -0.51 -5.88
N CYS A 28 10.06 0.73 -5.97
CA CYS A 28 11.25 1.12 -6.73
C CYS A 28 12.27 1.93 -5.92
N GLY A 29 12.41 1.64 -4.64
CA GLY A 29 13.39 2.32 -3.79
C GLY A 29 12.86 3.59 -3.13
N THR A 30 13.76 4.52 -2.87
CA THR A 30 13.46 5.79 -2.22
C THR A 30 13.99 6.96 -3.03
N ASP A 31 13.33 8.10 -2.91
CA ASP A 31 13.81 9.35 -3.49
C ASP A 31 14.99 9.95 -2.69
N HIS A 32 15.45 11.14 -3.11
CA HIS A 32 16.57 11.86 -2.46
C HIS A 32 16.25 12.32 -1.02
N GLN A 33 15.00 12.29 -0.61
CA GLN A 33 14.56 12.61 0.76
C GLN A 33 14.30 11.35 1.60
N GLY A 34 14.55 10.15 1.04
CA GLY A 34 14.28 8.88 1.70
C GLY A 34 12.82 8.43 1.65
N MET A 35 11.97 9.11 0.87
CA MET A 35 10.57 8.73 0.71
C MET A 35 10.44 7.55 -0.26
N PRO A 36 9.73 6.48 0.12
CA PRO A 36 9.52 5.35 -0.77
C PRO A 36 8.63 5.74 -1.95
N PHE A 37 8.96 5.25 -3.13
CA PHE A 37 8.12 5.39 -4.31
C PHE A 37 7.92 4.07 -5.03
N GLY A 38 6.89 4.00 -5.86
CA GLY A 38 6.56 2.84 -6.65
C GLY A 38 6.34 3.18 -8.11
N LEU A 39 6.55 2.20 -8.95
CA LEU A 39 6.24 2.24 -10.36
C LEU A 39 4.90 1.57 -10.61
N GLN A 40 3.97 2.29 -11.24
CA GLN A 40 2.73 1.68 -11.70
C GLN A 40 2.98 0.97 -13.05
N VAL A 41 2.78 -0.34 -13.08
CA VAL A 41 2.89 -1.16 -14.28
C VAL A 41 1.49 -1.56 -14.73
N ILE A 42 1.20 -1.33 -16.02
CA ILE A 42 -0.13 -1.54 -16.59
C ILE A 42 -0.02 -2.59 -17.68
N GLY A 43 -0.85 -3.62 -17.58
CA GLY A 43 -0.95 -4.67 -18.60
C GLY A 43 -2.00 -4.39 -19.66
N GLY A 44 -2.02 -5.20 -20.70
CA GLY A 44 -3.12 -5.21 -21.66
C GLY A 44 -4.39 -5.84 -21.06
N PHE A 45 -5.52 -5.58 -21.67
CA PHE A 45 -6.82 -6.11 -21.23
C PHE A 45 -6.79 -7.63 -21.02
N ARG A 46 -7.26 -8.09 -19.87
CA ARG A 46 -7.21 -9.51 -19.43
C ARG A 46 -5.80 -10.12 -19.40
N GLY A 47 -4.77 -9.29 -19.32
CA GLY A 47 -3.37 -9.71 -19.35
C GLY A 47 -2.74 -9.90 -17.98
N ASP A 48 -3.50 -10.27 -16.95
CA ASP A 48 -3.04 -10.35 -15.55
C ASP A 48 -1.80 -11.25 -15.38
N ALA A 49 -1.83 -12.47 -15.93
CA ALA A 49 -0.71 -13.39 -15.84
C ALA A 49 0.57 -12.83 -16.50
N LYS A 50 0.42 -12.17 -17.66
CA LYS A 50 1.54 -11.52 -18.36
C LYS A 50 2.07 -10.32 -17.56
N LEU A 51 1.18 -9.55 -16.96
CA LEU A 51 1.56 -8.42 -16.11
C LEU A 51 2.36 -8.88 -14.89
N LEU A 52 1.91 -9.94 -14.21
CA LEU A 52 2.62 -10.52 -13.06
C LEU A 52 4.01 -11.04 -13.46
N ALA A 53 4.12 -11.74 -14.59
CA ALA A 53 5.41 -12.21 -15.09
C ALA A 53 6.36 -11.05 -15.43
N CYS A 54 5.83 -9.96 -16.02
CA CYS A 54 6.60 -8.75 -16.25
C CYS A 54 7.06 -8.10 -14.94
N ALA A 55 6.20 -8.02 -13.95
CA ALA A 55 6.53 -7.45 -12.64
C ALA A 55 7.62 -8.26 -11.94
N GLU A 56 7.54 -9.59 -11.97
CA GLU A 56 8.57 -10.48 -11.45
C GLU A 56 9.92 -10.25 -12.15
N ALA A 57 9.93 -10.17 -13.47
CA ALA A 57 11.16 -9.90 -14.22
C ALA A 57 11.76 -8.53 -13.89
N LEU A 58 10.93 -7.51 -13.71
CA LEU A 58 11.37 -6.18 -13.29
C LEU A 58 11.92 -6.20 -11.85
N GLU A 59 11.25 -6.87 -10.93
CA GLU A 59 11.72 -7.01 -9.55
C GLU A 59 13.08 -7.72 -9.50
N GLN A 60 13.26 -8.78 -10.27
CA GLN A 60 14.55 -9.48 -10.39
C GLN A 60 15.63 -8.59 -10.99
N ALA A 61 15.33 -7.84 -12.04
CA ALA A 61 16.28 -6.94 -12.69
C ALA A 61 16.75 -5.81 -11.77
N THR A 62 15.87 -5.32 -10.90
CA THR A 62 16.16 -4.21 -9.96
C THR A 62 16.69 -4.68 -8.61
N ALA A 63 16.60 -5.97 -8.28
CA ALA A 63 16.92 -6.51 -6.96
C ALA A 63 18.36 -6.21 -6.50
N ASN A 64 19.30 -6.12 -7.44
CA ASN A 64 20.72 -5.90 -7.16
C ASN A 64 21.13 -4.41 -7.24
N ASP A 65 20.25 -3.50 -7.62
CA ASP A 65 20.53 -2.07 -7.63
C ASP A 65 20.11 -1.47 -6.27
N PRO A 66 21.07 -1.01 -5.43
CA PRO A 66 20.75 -0.48 -4.12
C PRO A 66 19.88 0.79 -4.16
N ARG A 67 19.85 1.50 -5.30
CA ARG A 67 19.01 2.70 -5.49
C ARG A 67 17.54 2.33 -5.73
N LEU A 68 17.30 1.15 -6.27
CA LEU A 68 15.97 0.64 -6.66
C LEU A 68 15.48 -0.46 -5.72
N SER A 69 16.32 -0.86 -4.76
CA SER A 69 15.98 -1.91 -3.80
C SER A 69 14.79 -1.49 -2.95
N ARG A 70 13.89 -2.44 -2.72
CA ARG A 70 12.70 -2.22 -1.89
C ARG A 70 13.11 -1.93 -0.44
N PRO A 71 12.75 -0.77 0.12
CA PRO A 71 12.99 -0.49 1.52
C PRO A 71 12.22 -1.48 2.39
N ARG A 72 12.92 -2.10 3.33
CA ARG A 72 12.30 -3.02 4.31
C ARG A 72 12.25 -2.31 5.66
N PRO A 73 11.08 -2.28 6.33
CA PRO A 73 11.00 -1.70 7.65
C PRO A 73 11.83 -2.51 8.65
N ASP A 74 12.55 -1.82 9.50
CA ASP A 74 13.20 -2.42 10.66
C ASP A 74 12.16 -2.65 11.75
N LEU A 75 11.65 -3.88 11.82
CA LEU A 75 10.60 -4.25 12.78
C LEU A 75 11.06 -4.09 14.23
N GLN A 76 12.31 -4.33 14.54
CA GLN A 76 12.86 -4.17 15.89
C GLN A 76 12.83 -2.69 16.31
N LYS A 77 13.26 -1.81 15.43
CA LYS A 77 13.20 -0.38 15.66
C LYS A 77 11.77 0.14 15.78
N LEU A 78 10.86 -0.35 14.93
CA LEU A 78 9.45 0.03 14.99
C LEU A 78 8.81 -0.41 16.30
N LEU A 79 9.06 -1.63 16.76
CA LEU A 79 8.54 -2.13 18.03
C LEU A 79 9.11 -1.34 19.23
N ALA A 80 10.41 -1.01 19.20
CA ALA A 80 11.05 -0.22 20.25
C ALA A 80 10.53 1.23 20.30
N SER A 81 10.08 1.78 19.18
CA SER A 81 9.54 3.14 19.06
C SER A 81 8.02 3.19 19.04
N ALA A 82 7.34 2.06 19.28
CA ALA A 82 5.89 2.01 19.28
C ALA A 82 5.29 2.93 20.35
N VAL A 83 4.44 3.84 19.91
CA VAL A 83 3.68 4.72 20.80
C VAL A 83 2.30 4.11 21.00
N ASP A 84 1.85 4.08 22.24
CA ASP A 84 0.47 3.65 22.54
C ASP A 84 -0.51 4.71 22.01
N LEU A 85 -1.24 4.35 20.97
CA LEU A 85 -2.26 5.19 20.33
C LEU A 85 -3.69 4.78 20.72
N THR A 86 -3.88 3.92 21.72
CA THR A 86 -5.21 3.44 22.13
C THR A 86 -6.14 4.59 22.51
N HIS A 87 -5.60 5.69 23.03
CA HIS A 87 -6.38 6.90 23.35
C HIS A 87 -6.91 7.66 22.11
N ILE A 88 -6.35 7.40 20.93
CA ILE A 88 -6.79 8.02 19.65
C ILE A 88 -7.80 7.12 18.94
N VAL A 89 -7.71 5.79 19.15
CA VAL A 89 -8.57 4.81 18.49
C VAL A 89 -9.87 4.68 19.27
N THR A 90 -10.89 5.40 18.86
CA THR A 90 -12.21 5.39 19.50
C THR A 90 -13.04 4.12 19.19
N HIS A 91 -12.72 3.46 18.08
CA HIS A 91 -13.40 2.24 17.63
C HIS A 91 -12.37 1.24 17.11
N PRO A 92 -11.64 0.54 17.99
CA PRO A 92 -10.69 -0.47 17.54
C PRO A 92 -11.43 -1.57 16.77
N PRO A 93 -10.90 -2.05 15.63
CA PRO A 93 -11.50 -3.14 14.91
C PRO A 93 -11.52 -4.39 15.79
N VAL A 94 -12.70 -5.00 15.96
CA VAL A 94 -12.84 -6.26 16.68
C VAL A 94 -12.48 -7.40 15.74
N TYR A 95 -11.26 -7.90 15.86
CA TYR A 95 -10.81 -9.08 15.12
C TYR A 95 -11.16 -10.34 15.94
N GLY A 96 -11.96 -11.24 15.37
CA GLY A 96 -12.13 -12.59 15.89
C GLY A 96 -13.08 -12.75 17.06
N GLY A 97 -14.12 -11.96 17.15
CA GLY A 97 -15.24 -12.24 18.05
C GLY A 97 -15.97 -13.51 17.60
N SER A 98 -15.92 -14.58 18.40
CA SER A 98 -16.81 -15.74 18.26
C SER A 98 -18.25 -15.24 18.10
N ARG A 99 -18.97 -15.75 17.12
CA ARG A 99 -20.41 -15.51 16.95
C ARG A 99 -21.13 -15.79 18.26
N GLY A 100 -21.56 -14.76 18.98
CA GLY A 100 -22.41 -14.99 20.17
C GLY A 100 -22.29 -14.01 21.32
N GLY A 101 -21.81 -12.79 21.16
CA GLY A 101 -21.90 -11.77 22.20
C GLY A 101 -22.70 -10.54 21.73
N LYS A 102 -23.87 -10.28 22.32
CA LYS A 102 -24.55 -8.99 22.17
C LYS A 102 -23.63 -7.88 22.69
N PRO A 103 -23.51 -6.73 22.00
CA PRO A 103 -22.81 -5.59 22.58
C PRO A 103 -23.58 -5.13 23.81
N GLU A 104 -22.97 -5.17 24.98
CA GLU A 104 -23.48 -4.43 26.12
C GLU A 104 -23.35 -2.94 25.80
N VAL A 105 -24.50 -2.29 25.66
CA VAL A 105 -24.60 -0.84 25.61
C VAL A 105 -24.32 -0.36 27.02
N GLY A 106 -23.10 0.07 27.27
CA GLY A 106 -22.73 0.70 28.52
C GLY A 106 -23.59 1.95 28.72
N ALA A 107 -24.37 1.93 29.80
CA ALA A 107 -25.08 3.09 30.28
C ALA A 107 -24.10 4.22 30.64
N MET A 108 -24.53 5.44 30.38
CA MET A 108 -23.88 6.69 30.72
C MET A 108 -23.42 6.81 32.16
#